data_cd1475b4eb9d55a4d5bbf20e9f3375a5
#
_entry.id   cd1475b4eb9d55a4d5bbf20e9f3375a5
#
_cell.length_a   1.000
_cell.length_b   1.000
_cell.length_c   1.000
_cell.angle_alpha   90.00
_cell.angle_beta   90.00
_cell.angle_gamma   90.00
#
_symmetry.space_group_name_H-M   'P 1'
#
loop_
_entity.id
_entity.type
_entity.pdbx_description
1 polymer ?
#
loop_
_entity_poly.entity_id
_entity_poly.type
_entity_poly.pdbx_seq_one_letter_code
_entity_poly.pdbx_strand_id
1 'polypeptide(L)'
;MRKFSEPIVAEFSNDGKKLRLVEGFEYYLKQDHSKKLIIPSGFSSDGFTNMGFSFVIPRYGSGLKCAILHDYMCDVLNGVVPRPQDFLIYTRKECDDLFLESMLEVKAFSVFKAVLIYYAVRLFAKVKGLK
;
A
#
# COMPACT_ATOMS: atom_id res chain seq x y z
N MET A 1 -9.69 16.58 -2.39
CA MET A 1 -8.25 16.74 -2.04
C MET A 1 -7.54 15.42 -2.25
N ARG A 2 -6.35 15.46 -2.82
CA ARG A 2 -5.55 14.26 -3.03
C ARG A 2 -4.81 13.89 -1.76
N LYS A 3 -4.83 12.62 -1.38
CA LYS A 3 -4.11 12.13 -0.22
C LYS A 3 -2.69 11.67 -0.54
N PHE A 4 -2.39 11.36 -1.80
CA PHE A 4 -1.03 11.07 -2.24
C PHE A 4 -0.38 12.32 -2.80
N SER A 5 0.87 12.56 -2.43
CA SER A 5 1.56 13.80 -2.81
C SER A 5 2.12 13.77 -4.23
N GLU A 6 2.61 12.61 -4.68
CA GLU A 6 3.46 12.53 -5.86
C GLU A 6 3.03 11.37 -6.75
N PRO A 7 3.33 11.44 -8.06
CA PRO A 7 3.23 10.27 -8.91
C PRO A 7 4.30 9.25 -8.53
N ILE A 8 4.11 8.01 -8.98
CA ILE A 8 5.09 6.96 -8.74
C ILE A 8 6.21 7.07 -9.77
N VAL A 9 7.46 7.11 -9.29
CA VAL A 9 8.65 6.98 -10.11
C VAL A 9 9.41 5.76 -9.62
N ALA A 10 9.45 4.71 -10.44
CA ALA A 10 9.97 3.42 -10.00
C ALA A 10 10.68 2.70 -11.14
N GLU A 11 11.59 1.80 -10.75
CA GLU A 11 12.24 0.86 -11.65
C GLU A 11 11.62 -0.51 -11.45
N PHE A 12 11.44 -1.25 -12.53
CA PHE A 12 10.91 -2.60 -12.47
C PHE A 12 12.03 -3.61 -12.68
N SER A 13 11.96 -4.75 -11.97
CA SER A 13 12.88 -5.86 -12.20
C SER A 13 12.70 -6.43 -13.61
N ASN A 14 13.73 -7.15 -14.10
CA ASN A 14 13.69 -7.72 -15.45
C ASN A 14 12.51 -8.66 -15.66
N ASP A 15 12.10 -9.39 -14.63
CA ASP A 15 10.96 -10.29 -14.72
C ASP A 15 9.63 -9.57 -14.49
N GLY A 16 9.66 -8.26 -14.18
CA GLY A 16 8.48 -7.46 -13.97
C GLY A 16 7.73 -7.74 -12.66
N LYS A 17 8.28 -8.57 -11.78
CA LYS A 17 7.58 -8.98 -10.56
C LYS A 17 7.79 -8.04 -9.39
N LYS A 18 8.88 -7.28 -9.40
CA LYS A 18 9.21 -6.35 -8.32
C LYS A 18 9.48 -4.98 -8.87
N LEU A 19 9.24 -3.97 -8.04
CA LEU A 19 9.61 -2.60 -8.35
C LEU A 19 10.38 -2.01 -7.18
N ARG A 20 11.19 -1.01 -7.47
CA ARG A 20 11.91 -0.23 -6.48
C ARG A 20 11.63 1.24 -6.74
N LEU A 21 11.24 1.97 -5.72
CA LEU A 21 10.95 3.39 -5.86
C LEU A 21 12.25 4.16 -6.11
N VAL A 22 12.29 4.92 -7.20
CA VAL A 22 13.38 5.86 -7.47
C VAL A 22 13.17 7.10 -6.63
N GLU A 23 11.92 7.57 -6.54
CA GLU A 23 11.54 8.68 -5.68
C GLU A 23 10.49 8.22 -4.70
N GLY A 24 10.59 8.70 -3.45
CA GLY A 24 9.58 8.44 -2.45
C GLY A 24 8.30 9.23 -2.70
N PHE A 25 7.26 8.89 -1.99
CA PHE A 25 6.03 9.67 -2.01
C PHE A 25 5.41 9.65 -0.62
N GLU A 26 4.40 10.52 -0.43
CA GLU A 26 3.73 10.66 0.85
C GLU A 26 2.25 10.35 0.71
N TYR A 27 1.67 9.83 1.79
CA TYR A 27 0.24 9.65 1.90
C TYR A 27 -0.24 10.41 3.13
N TYR A 28 -1.19 11.31 2.95
CA TYR A 28 -1.68 12.16 4.02
C TYR A 28 -2.81 11.46 4.77
N LEU A 29 -2.63 11.31 6.08
CA LEU A 29 -3.61 10.64 6.92
C LEU A 29 -4.80 11.53 7.26
N LYS A 30 -4.63 12.84 7.17
CA LYS A 30 -5.67 13.81 7.41
C LYS A 30 -5.76 14.80 6.26
N GLN A 31 -6.95 15.35 6.06
CA GLN A 31 -7.18 16.27 4.95
C GLN A 31 -6.36 17.56 5.06
N ASP A 32 -6.00 17.96 6.28
CA ASP A 32 -5.17 19.15 6.49
C ASP A 32 -3.69 18.88 6.36
N HIS A 33 -3.30 17.64 5.99
CA HIS A 33 -1.92 17.21 5.80
C HIS A 33 -1.08 17.31 7.07
N SER A 34 -1.71 17.35 8.24
CA SER A 34 -0.98 17.45 9.52
C SER A 34 -0.26 16.15 9.87
N LYS A 35 -0.72 15.01 9.37
CA LYS A 35 -0.09 13.71 9.58
C LYS A 35 0.04 12.98 8.27
N LYS A 36 1.20 12.33 8.08
CA LYS A 36 1.49 11.67 6.82
C LYS A 36 2.35 10.45 7.04
N LEU A 37 2.27 9.53 6.08
CA LEU A 37 3.18 8.40 5.94
C LEU A 37 4.12 8.71 4.80
N ILE A 38 5.42 8.52 5.03
CA ILE A 38 6.44 8.76 4.01
C ILE A 38 6.95 7.41 3.54
N ILE A 39 6.73 7.11 2.27
CA ILE A 39 7.23 5.90 1.64
C ILE A 39 8.55 6.29 0.98
N PRO A 40 9.69 5.79 1.48
CA PRO A 40 10.99 6.31 1.07
C PRO A 40 11.42 5.83 -0.30
N SER A 41 12.30 6.61 -0.94
CA SER A 41 13.01 6.12 -2.13
C SER A 41 13.80 4.87 -1.77
N GLY A 42 13.95 3.97 -2.72
CA GLY A 42 14.64 2.70 -2.50
C GLY A 42 13.75 1.59 -1.96
N PHE A 43 12.54 1.89 -1.50
CA PHE A 43 11.62 0.84 -1.05
C PHE A 43 11.26 -0.08 -2.21
N SER A 44 11.35 -1.39 -1.97
CA SER A 44 11.02 -2.41 -2.97
C SER A 44 9.69 -3.05 -2.62
N SER A 45 8.86 -3.23 -3.64
CA SER A 45 7.53 -3.82 -3.50
C SER A 45 7.29 -4.78 -4.65
N ASP A 46 6.55 -5.85 -4.40
CA ASP A 46 6.06 -6.73 -5.46
C ASP A 46 4.61 -6.42 -5.83
N GLY A 47 4.08 -5.31 -5.35
CA GLY A 47 2.69 -4.94 -5.56
C GLY A 47 1.77 -5.93 -4.88
N PHE A 48 0.87 -6.52 -5.63
CA PHE A 48 -0.08 -7.49 -5.08
C PHE A 48 0.35 -8.95 -5.27
N THR A 49 1.55 -9.22 -5.82
CA THR A 49 1.88 -10.58 -6.25
C THR A 49 1.96 -11.57 -5.11
N ASN A 50 2.52 -11.18 -3.95
CA ASN A 50 2.69 -12.10 -2.83
C ASN A 50 1.40 -12.39 -2.08
N MET A 51 0.31 -11.68 -2.40
CA MET A 51 -1.00 -11.94 -1.82
C MET A 51 -1.91 -12.75 -2.75
N GLY A 52 -1.41 -13.16 -3.91
CA GLY A 52 -2.18 -13.96 -4.85
C GLY A 52 -3.24 -13.20 -5.63
N PHE A 53 -3.19 -11.88 -5.63
CA PHE A 53 -4.20 -11.06 -6.29
C PHE A 53 -3.77 -10.50 -7.64
N SER A 54 -2.60 -10.91 -8.14
CA SER A 54 -2.07 -10.36 -9.38
C SER A 54 -3.00 -10.56 -10.57
N PHE A 55 -3.82 -11.59 -10.55
CA PHE A 55 -4.78 -11.85 -11.63
C PHE A 55 -6.06 -11.01 -11.50
N VAL A 56 -6.36 -10.48 -10.31
CA VAL A 56 -7.56 -9.67 -10.06
C VAL A 56 -7.25 -8.18 -10.19
N ILE A 57 -6.06 -7.78 -9.76
CA ILE A 57 -5.64 -6.39 -9.68
C ILE A 57 -4.50 -6.17 -10.68
N PRO A 58 -4.66 -5.28 -11.66
CA PRO A 58 -3.58 -5.01 -12.60
C PRO A 58 -2.35 -4.51 -11.86
N ARG A 59 -1.17 -4.98 -12.29
CA ARG A 59 0.10 -4.58 -11.71
C ARG A 59 0.37 -3.07 -11.89
N TYR A 60 -0.19 -2.51 -12.94
CA TYR A 60 -0.03 -1.10 -13.27
C TYR A 60 -1.36 -0.38 -13.16
N GLY A 61 -1.31 0.92 -13.04
CA GLY A 61 -2.50 1.75 -12.97
C GLY A 61 -2.62 2.45 -11.63
N SER A 62 -3.75 3.09 -11.41
CA SER A 62 -3.97 3.93 -10.23
C SER A 62 -3.96 3.16 -8.91
N GLY A 63 -4.21 1.86 -8.96
CA GLY A 63 -4.17 1.03 -7.75
C GLY A 63 -2.76 0.72 -7.26
N LEU A 64 -1.73 0.96 -8.07
CA LEU A 64 -0.36 0.62 -7.71
C LEU A 64 0.12 1.39 -6.48
N LYS A 65 -0.21 2.67 -6.36
CA LYS A 65 0.13 3.45 -5.17
C LYS A 65 -0.44 2.85 -3.90
N CYS A 66 -1.68 2.40 -3.97
CA CYS A 66 -2.35 1.79 -2.82
C CYS A 66 -1.65 0.49 -2.43
N ALA A 67 -1.25 -0.31 -3.42
CA ALA A 67 -0.53 -1.55 -3.18
C ALA A 67 0.82 -1.30 -2.52
N ILE A 68 1.56 -0.32 -3.01
CA ILE A 68 2.87 0.03 -2.45
C ILE A 68 2.71 0.56 -1.03
N LEU A 69 1.71 1.41 -0.78
CA LEU A 69 1.43 1.92 0.55
C LEU A 69 1.16 0.78 1.53
N HIS A 70 0.29 -0.14 1.15
CA HIS A 70 -0.06 -1.30 1.98
C HIS A 70 1.17 -2.17 2.24
N ASP A 71 1.94 -2.45 1.21
CA ASP A 71 3.14 -3.28 1.32
C ASP A 71 4.16 -2.65 2.26
N TYR A 72 4.36 -1.34 2.14
CA TYR A 72 5.26 -0.61 3.03
C TYR A 72 4.82 -0.70 4.49
N MET A 73 3.54 -0.45 4.76
CA MET A 73 3.02 -0.54 6.12
C MET A 73 3.18 -1.95 6.70
N CYS A 74 2.90 -2.98 5.91
CA CYS A 74 3.07 -4.36 6.35
C CYS A 74 4.53 -4.69 6.63
N ASP A 75 5.46 -4.23 5.78
CA ASP A 75 6.88 -4.48 5.97
C ASP A 75 7.40 -3.80 7.23
N VAL A 76 6.93 -2.59 7.55
CA VAL A 76 7.30 -1.94 8.81
C VAL A 76 6.79 -2.74 10.01
N LEU A 77 5.53 -3.21 9.96
CA LEU A 77 4.97 -4.00 11.06
C LEU A 77 5.69 -5.33 11.22
N ASN A 78 6.13 -5.94 10.14
CA ASN A 78 6.82 -7.23 10.17
C ASN A 78 8.31 -7.11 10.46
N GLY A 79 8.82 -5.89 10.62
CA GLY A 79 10.24 -5.68 10.91
C GLY A 79 11.16 -5.81 9.71
N VAL A 80 10.61 -5.91 8.50
CA VAL A 80 11.42 -6.00 7.27
C VAL A 80 12.06 -4.65 6.96
N VAL A 81 11.35 -3.57 7.26
CA VAL A 81 11.82 -2.20 7.07
C VAL A 81 11.87 -1.53 8.45
N PRO A 82 12.90 -0.72 8.74
CA PRO A 82 12.97 -0.01 10.02
C PRO A 82 11.75 0.88 10.26
N ARG A 83 11.26 0.87 11.48
CA ARG A 83 10.08 1.67 11.85
C ARG A 83 10.48 3.13 12.00
N PRO A 84 9.89 4.05 11.23
CA PRO A 84 10.11 5.48 11.45
C PRO A 84 9.57 5.94 12.80
N GLN A 85 10.18 6.95 13.38
CA GLN A 85 9.82 7.45 14.70
C GLN A 85 8.37 7.93 14.75
N ASP A 86 7.87 8.51 13.68
CA ASP A 86 6.52 9.07 13.59
C ASP A 86 5.52 8.14 12.91
N PHE A 87 5.85 6.86 12.79
CA PHE A 87 4.97 5.88 12.16
C PHE A 87 3.84 5.53 13.12
N LEU A 88 2.60 5.81 12.72
CA LEU A 88 1.44 5.72 13.61
C LEU A 88 0.60 4.47 13.44
N ILE A 89 1.04 3.54 12.59
CA ILE A 89 0.31 2.31 12.31
C ILE A 89 0.87 1.21 13.21
N TYR A 90 0.00 0.51 13.96
CA TYR A 90 0.43 -0.47 14.94
C TYR A 90 -0.14 -1.86 14.70
N THR A 91 -1.19 -1.99 13.89
CA THR A 91 -1.83 -3.28 13.64
C THR A 91 -2.01 -3.52 12.14
N ARG A 92 -2.12 -4.79 11.78
CA ARG A 92 -2.41 -5.16 10.40
C ARG A 92 -3.79 -4.65 9.97
N LYS A 93 -4.74 -4.65 10.90
CA LYS A 93 -6.08 -4.12 10.60
C LYS A 93 -6.01 -2.64 10.22
N GLU A 94 -5.21 -1.86 10.92
CA GLU A 94 -5.02 -0.45 10.57
C GLU A 94 -4.43 -0.30 9.16
N CYS A 95 -3.46 -1.16 8.80
CA CYS A 95 -2.91 -1.18 7.44
C CYS A 95 -3.99 -1.45 6.40
N ASP A 96 -4.80 -2.46 6.67
CA ASP A 96 -5.84 -2.89 5.74
C ASP A 96 -6.92 -1.84 5.60
N ASP A 97 -7.31 -1.19 6.72
CA ASP A 97 -8.30 -0.12 6.70
C ASP A 97 -7.80 1.08 5.90
N LEU A 98 -6.53 1.43 6.06
CA LEU A 98 -5.93 2.53 5.31
C LEU A 98 -5.80 2.20 3.83
N PHE A 99 -5.53 0.94 3.53
CA PHE A 99 -5.49 0.45 2.16
C PHE A 99 -6.86 0.66 1.47
N LEU A 100 -7.95 0.29 2.15
CA LEU A 100 -9.29 0.52 1.62
C LEU A 100 -9.54 2.02 1.41
N GLU A 101 -9.20 2.83 2.40
CA GLU A 101 -9.35 4.28 2.29
C GLU A 101 -8.62 4.82 1.06
N SER A 102 -7.38 4.38 0.86
CA SER A 102 -6.59 4.86 -0.27
C SER A 102 -7.17 4.43 -1.61
N MET A 103 -7.69 3.21 -1.71
CA MET A 103 -8.33 2.74 -2.94
C MET A 103 -9.56 3.56 -3.28
N LEU A 104 -10.36 3.93 -2.27
CA LEU A 104 -11.54 4.75 -2.48
C LEU A 104 -11.17 6.18 -2.84
N GLU A 105 -10.12 6.72 -2.22
CA GLU A 105 -9.68 8.09 -2.45
C GLU A 105 -9.18 8.31 -3.88
N VAL A 106 -8.36 7.38 -4.39
CA VAL A 106 -7.82 7.53 -5.75
C VAL A 106 -8.77 7.00 -6.81
N LYS A 107 -9.89 6.40 -6.41
CA LYS A 107 -10.87 5.81 -7.32
C LYS A 107 -10.25 4.82 -8.29
N ALA A 108 -9.30 4.04 -7.77
CA ALA A 108 -8.59 3.03 -8.56
C ALA A 108 -9.53 1.94 -9.06
N PHE A 109 -10.56 1.66 -8.29
CA PHE A 109 -11.53 0.61 -8.56
C PHE A 109 -12.93 1.10 -8.21
N SER A 110 -13.95 0.38 -8.68
CA SER A 110 -15.31 0.62 -8.17
C SER A 110 -15.34 0.39 -6.66
N VAL A 111 -16.32 0.98 -5.99
CA VAL A 111 -16.49 0.78 -4.54
C VAL A 111 -16.65 -0.71 -4.22
N PHE A 112 -17.44 -1.42 -5.01
CA PHE A 112 -17.65 -2.86 -4.83
C PHE A 112 -16.33 -3.62 -4.91
N LYS A 113 -15.52 -3.35 -5.94
CA LYS A 113 -14.24 -4.04 -6.11
C LYS A 113 -13.27 -3.71 -5.00
N ALA A 114 -13.20 -2.44 -4.57
CA ALA A 114 -12.32 -2.04 -3.48
C ALA A 114 -12.69 -2.75 -2.17
N VAL A 115 -13.99 -2.83 -1.86
CA VAL A 115 -14.46 -3.53 -0.66
C VAL A 115 -14.17 -5.02 -0.75
N LEU A 116 -14.34 -5.62 -1.93
CA LEU A 116 -14.04 -7.03 -2.14
C LEU A 116 -12.56 -7.33 -1.90
N ILE A 117 -11.69 -6.47 -2.42
CA ILE A 117 -10.24 -6.59 -2.20
C ILE A 117 -9.92 -6.46 -0.71
N TYR A 118 -10.56 -5.50 -0.04
CA TYR A 118 -10.36 -5.30 1.40
C TYR A 118 -10.69 -6.56 2.19
N TYR A 119 -11.83 -7.18 1.94
CA TYR A 119 -12.22 -8.39 2.66
C TYR A 119 -11.29 -9.55 2.36
N ALA A 120 -10.79 -9.67 1.12
CA ALA A 120 -9.82 -10.69 0.78
C ALA A 120 -8.51 -10.50 1.54
N VAL A 121 -8.04 -9.26 1.66
CA VAL A 121 -6.84 -8.94 2.43
C VAL A 121 -7.05 -9.23 3.91
N ARG A 122 -8.22 -8.90 4.46
CA ARG A 122 -8.55 -9.20 5.85
C ARG A 122 -8.57 -10.71 6.12
N LEU A 123 -9.14 -11.47 5.18
CA LEU A 123 -9.16 -12.93 5.30
C LEU A 123 -7.74 -13.50 5.28
N PHE A 124 -6.89 -13.01 4.38
CA PHE A 124 -5.48 -13.41 4.32
C PHE A 124 -4.80 -13.14 5.67
N ALA A 125 -5.00 -11.96 6.24
CA ALA A 125 -4.40 -11.60 7.51
C ALA A 125 -4.85 -12.53 8.64
N LYS A 126 -6.14 -12.87 8.68
CA LYS A 126 -6.68 -13.79 9.71
C LYS A 126 -6.11 -15.18 9.55
N VAL A 127 -6.04 -15.70 8.32
CA VAL A 127 -5.51 -17.04 8.06
C VAL A 127 -4.05 -17.12 8.46
N LYS A 128 -3.27 -16.06 8.26
CA LYS A 128 -1.87 -16.00 8.62
C LYS A 128 -1.64 -15.62 10.10
N GLY A 129 -2.69 -15.33 10.85
CA GLY A 129 -2.57 -14.92 12.25
C GLY A 129 -1.98 -13.54 12.44
N LEU A 130 -2.10 -12.67 11.47
CA LEU A 130 -1.61 -11.29 11.52
C LEU A 130 -2.59 -10.39 12.26
N LYS A 131 -2.08 -9.50 13.10
CA LYS A 131 -2.93 -8.64 13.92
C LYS A 131 -2.95 -7.22 13.40
#